data_2a52cc8317a5e14b6cdb0598f0b6183f
#
_entry.id   2a52cc8317a5e14b6cdb0598f0b6183f
#
_cell.length_a   1.000
_cell.length_b   1.000
_cell.length_c   1.000
_cell.angle_alpha   90.00
_cell.angle_beta   90.00
_cell.angle_gamma   90.00
#
_symmetry.space_group_name_H-M   'P 1'
#
loop_
_entity.id
_entity.type
_entity.pdbx_description
1 polymer ?
#
loop_
_entity_poly.entity_id
_entity_poly.type
_entity_poly.pdbx_seq_one_letter_code
_entity_poly.pdbx_strand_id
1 'polypeptide(L)'
;MPSVVQAYSQNRETGPFAIRQMQSQILQAIETNLSKKQKEVWDAVHARMTEPNHKFMFADIKKAARQKDYMPAVRQLIQKGLLFRTNKVSTVSQPLDYYMDEDSFVLYPLDSGLLGAKLGVEPEQMLLGGALAGAYNDAFPRQLISQKLRSMDFPVYHYARTGSLVCIDYIIQ
;
A
#
# COMPACT_ATOMS: atom_id res chain seq x y z
N MET A 1 -11.83 -2.25 -4.91
CA MET A 1 -13.06 -1.51 -4.53
C MET A 1 -14.24 -1.97 -5.36
N PRO A 2 -14.95 -3.01 -4.91
CA PRO A 2 -16.09 -3.54 -5.67
C PRO A 2 -17.18 -2.50 -5.90
N SER A 3 -17.46 -1.64 -4.91
CA SER A 3 -18.51 -0.62 -4.98
C SER A 3 -18.28 0.45 -6.06
N VAL A 4 -17.03 0.91 -6.25
CA VAL A 4 -16.71 1.91 -7.28
C VAL A 4 -16.76 1.28 -8.67
N VAL A 5 -16.21 0.07 -8.82
CA VAL A 5 -16.27 -0.69 -10.08
C VAL A 5 -17.71 -1.02 -10.45
N GLN A 6 -18.53 -1.41 -9.47
CA GLN A 6 -19.94 -1.70 -9.67
C GLN A 6 -20.73 -0.44 -10.08
N ALA A 7 -20.49 0.69 -9.39
CA ALA A 7 -21.11 1.96 -9.75
C ALA A 7 -20.71 2.42 -11.17
N TYR A 8 -19.44 2.24 -11.54
CA TYR A 8 -18.96 2.54 -12.90
C TYR A 8 -19.59 1.63 -13.95
N SER A 9 -19.70 0.32 -13.67
CA SER A 9 -20.31 -0.63 -14.62
C SER A 9 -21.80 -0.40 -14.82
N GLN A 10 -22.50 0.09 -13.79
CA GLN A 10 -23.92 0.41 -13.85
C GLN A 10 -24.21 1.76 -14.51
N ASN A 11 -23.28 2.69 -14.47
CA ASN A 11 -23.45 4.06 -14.95
C ASN A 11 -22.27 4.44 -15.87
N ARG A 12 -22.27 3.95 -17.11
CA ARG A 12 -21.21 4.19 -18.12
C ARG A 12 -20.95 5.67 -18.42
N GLU A 13 -21.87 6.56 -18.03
CA GLU A 13 -21.73 8.01 -18.13
C GLU A 13 -20.91 8.64 -16.99
N THR A 14 -20.48 7.82 -16.00
CA THR A 14 -19.68 8.29 -14.87
C THR A 14 -18.25 8.55 -15.35
N GLY A 15 -17.95 9.78 -15.67
CA GLY A 15 -16.62 10.19 -16.13
C GLY A 15 -15.53 10.04 -15.05
N PRO A 16 -14.24 10.17 -15.43
CA PRO A 16 -13.09 10.06 -14.51
C PRO A 16 -13.21 10.96 -13.27
N PHE A 17 -13.80 12.13 -13.42
CA PHE A 17 -14.05 13.07 -12.33
C PHE A 17 -14.96 12.50 -11.23
N ALA A 18 -16.08 11.85 -11.61
CA ALA A 18 -17.01 11.27 -10.64
C ALA A 18 -16.37 10.09 -9.89
N ILE A 19 -15.53 9.28 -10.57
CA ILE A 19 -14.75 8.22 -9.93
C ILE A 19 -13.80 8.82 -8.89
N ARG A 20 -13.10 9.88 -9.24
CA ARG A 20 -12.19 10.58 -8.31
C ARG A 20 -12.95 11.15 -7.10
N GLN A 21 -14.10 11.74 -7.33
CA GLN A 21 -14.94 12.25 -6.25
C GLN A 21 -15.37 11.12 -5.29
N MET A 22 -15.80 9.98 -5.81
CA MET A 22 -16.15 8.80 -4.99
C MET A 22 -14.92 8.29 -4.21
N GLN A 23 -13.75 8.19 -4.83
CA GLN A 23 -12.50 7.79 -4.16
C GLN A 23 -12.16 8.76 -3.02
N SER A 24 -12.28 10.07 -3.25
CA SER A 24 -12.02 11.10 -2.24
C SER A 24 -13.00 11.02 -1.07
N GLN A 25 -14.29 10.78 -1.31
CA GLN A 25 -15.29 10.59 -0.27
C GLN A 25 -15.00 9.34 0.59
N ILE A 26 -14.62 8.22 -0.05
CA ILE A 26 -14.26 6.98 0.65
C ILE A 26 -12.99 7.21 1.49
N LEU A 27 -11.98 7.87 0.92
CA LEU A 27 -10.75 8.22 1.62
C LEU A 27 -11.04 9.07 2.87
N GLN A 28 -11.86 10.12 2.73
CA GLN A 28 -12.28 10.97 3.83
C GLN A 28 -13.04 10.18 4.90
N ALA A 29 -13.96 9.30 4.51
CA ALA A 29 -14.70 8.45 5.44
C ALA A 29 -13.77 7.50 6.21
N ILE A 30 -12.76 6.91 5.55
CA ILE A 30 -11.74 6.09 6.21
C ILE A 30 -10.98 6.94 7.22
N GLU A 31 -10.43 8.07 6.80
CA GLU A 31 -9.55 8.91 7.63
C GLU A 31 -10.26 9.50 8.85
N THR A 32 -11.55 9.83 8.72
CA THR A 32 -12.37 10.33 9.85
C THR A 32 -12.53 9.26 10.94
N ASN A 33 -12.50 7.98 10.58
CA ASN A 33 -12.66 6.86 11.50
C ASN A 33 -11.32 6.29 12.02
N LEU A 34 -10.19 6.92 11.71
CA LEU A 34 -8.89 6.54 12.23
C LEU A 34 -8.54 7.28 13.51
N SER A 35 -7.99 6.57 14.49
CA SER A 35 -7.33 7.21 15.63
C SER A 35 -6.08 7.97 15.17
N LYS A 36 -5.58 8.90 16.00
CA LYS A 36 -4.38 9.68 15.68
C LYS A 36 -3.20 8.79 15.24
N LYS A 37 -2.90 7.72 16.00
CA LYS A 37 -1.79 6.82 15.67
C LYS A 37 -2.04 6.03 14.38
N GLN A 38 -3.28 5.60 14.14
CA GLN A 38 -3.65 4.93 12.90
C GLN A 38 -3.48 5.87 11.69
N LYS A 39 -3.86 7.14 11.83
CA LYS A 39 -3.70 8.15 10.78
C LYS A 39 -2.21 8.41 10.49
N GLU A 40 -1.39 8.55 11.53
CA GLU A 40 0.06 8.71 11.37
C GLU A 40 0.69 7.52 10.62
N VAL A 41 0.29 6.28 10.92
CA VAL A 41 0.72 5.08 10.17
C VAL A 41 0.20 5.09 8.73
N TRP A 42 -1.07 5.42 8.55
CA TRP A 42 -1.74 5.49 7.26
C TRP A 42 -1.02 6.46 6.31
N ASP A 43 -0.72 7.66 6.79
CA ASP A 43 -0.02 8.69 6.04
C ASP A 43 1.41 8.24 5.68
N ALA A 44 2.15 7.66 6.63
CA ALA A 44 3.50 7.17 6.41
C ALA A 44 3.56 6.02 5.38
N VAL A 45 2.60 5.10 5.40
CA VAL A 45 2.54 3.99 4.43
C VAL A 45 2.31 4.52 3.01
N HIS A 46 1.38 5.47 2.83
CA HIS A 46 1.11 6.04 1.51
C HIS A 46 2.31 6.82 0.97
N ALA A 47 2.98 7.62 1.81
CA ALA A 47 4.19 8.32 1.43
C ALA A 47 5.31 7.35 1.06
N ARG A 48 5.49 6.26 1.81
CA ARG A 48 6.53 5.26 1.54
C ARG A 48 6.35 4.53 0.21
N MET A 49 5.13 4.41 -0.30
CA MET A 49 4.87 3.78 -1.60
C MET A 49 5.53 4.52 -2.77
N THR A 50 5.79 5.82 -2.65
CA THR A 50 6.45 6.63 -3.70
C THR A 50 7.98 6.61 -3.61
N GLU A 51 8.54 5.99 -2.58
CA GLU A 51 9.98 5.88 -2.39
C GLU A 51 10.54 4.62 -3.09
N PRO A 52 11.80 4.65 -3.57
CA PRO A 52 12.43 3.49 -4.20
C PRO A 52 12.54 2.28 -3.25
N ASN A 53 12.79 2.54 -1.96
CA ASN A 53 12.82 1.50 -0.93
C ASN A 53 11.48 1.45 -0.20
N HIS A 54 10.72 0.39 -0.42
CA HIS A 54 9.37 0.20 0.14
C HIS A 54 9.35 -0.44 1.53
N LYS A 55 10.51 -0.83 2.10
CA LYS A 55 10.57 -1.34 3.46
C LYS A 55 9.99 -0.30 4.42
N PHE A 56 8.95 -0.69 5.17
CA PHE A 56 8.35 0.18 6.17
C PHE A 56 9.29 0.34 7.37
N MET A 57 9.49 1.56 7.78
CA MET A 57 10.26 1.89 8.99
C MET A 57 9.42 2.78 9.89
N PHE A 58 9.42 2.52 11.19
CA PHE A 58 8.68 3.37 12.15
C PHE A 58 9.19 4.81 12.16
N ALA A 59 10.46 5.03 11.80
CA ALA A 59 11.03 6.36 11.60
C ALA A 59 10.36 7.16 10.48
N ASP A 60 9.65 6.51 9.54
CA ASP A 60 8.87 7.17 8.48
C ASP A 60 7.67 7.91 9.06
N ILE A 61 7.15 7.45 10.21
CA ILE A 61 6.06 8.13 10.91
C ILE A 61 6.59 9.42 11.56
N LYS A 62 7.67 9.30 12.31
CA LYS A 62 8.41 10.40 12.94
C LYS A 62 9.73 9.89 13.54
N LYS A 63 10.75 10.77 13.65
CA LYS A 63 12.11 10.42 14.12
C LYS A 63 12.18 9.56 15.39
N ALA A 64 11.27 9.76 16.35
CA ALA A 64 11.24 9.06 17.64
C ALA A 64 10.21 7.94 17.71
N ALA A 65 9.56 7.56 16.59
CA ALA A 65 8.57 6.50 16.59
C ALA A 65 9.24 5.14 16.85
N ARG A 66 8.70 4.41 17.81
CA ARG A 66 9.18 3.06 18.17
C ARG A 66 8.16 2.02 17.76
N GLN A 67 8.63 0.85 17.37
CA GLN A 67 7.79 -0.30 17.00
C GLN A 67 6.71 -0.58 18.05
N LYS A 68 7.07 -0.66 19.33
CA LYS A 68 6.13 -0.94 20.43
C LYS A 68 4.96 0.05 20.52
N ASP A 69 5.16 1.30 20.09
CA ASP A 69 4.15 2.35 20.22
C ASP A 69 3.17 2.38 19.06
N TYR A 70 3.57 1.87 17.88
CA TYR A 70 2.81 1.94 16.62
C TYR A 70 2.38 0.59 16.06
N MET A 71 3.04 -0.51 16.43
CA MET A 71 2.64 -1.85 15.96
C MET A 71 1.18 -2.19 16.28
N PRO A 72 0.59 -1.80 17.44
CA PRO A 72 -0.84 -1.99 17.66
C PRO A 72 -1.71 -1.29 16.61
N ALA A 73 -1.35 -0.06 16.20
CA ALA A 73 -2.08 0.68 15.16
C ALA A 73 -1.92 0.02 13.79
N VAL A 74 -0.72 -0.48 13.44
CA VAL A 74 -0.47 -1.26 12.23
C VAL A 74 -1.36 -2.50 12.19
N ARG A 75 -1.37 -3.29 13.27
CA ARG A 75 -2.20 -4.51 13.37
C ARG A 75 -3.69 -4.20 13.21
N GLN A 76 -4.18 -3.13 13.84
CA GLN A 76 -5.57 -2.70 13.71
C GLN A 76 -5.93 -2.29 12.27
N LEU A 77 -5.03 -1.60 11.55
CA LEU A 77 -5.25 -1.24 10.15
C LEU A 77 -5.28 -2.47 9.24
N ILE A 78 -4.43 -3.48 9.53
CA ILE A 78 -4.45 -4.76 8.82
C ILE A 78 -5.75 -5.52 9.13
N GLN A 79 -6.19 -5.59 10.38
CA GLN A 79 -7.45 -6.24 10.78
C GLN A 79 -8.67 -5.58 10.14
N LYS A 80 -8.65 -4.25 9.97
CA LYS A 80 -9.68 -3.51 9.23
C LYS A 80 -9.62 -3.73 7.71
N GLY A 81 -8.62 -4.46 7.21
CA GLY A 81 -8.40 -4.66 5.78
C GLY A 81 -7.93 -3.40 5.03
N LEU A 82 -7.50 -2.37 5.75
CA LEU A 82 -7.04 -1.10 5.15
C LEU A 82 -5.58 -1.17 4.69
N LEU A 83 -4.78 -1.99 5.35
CA LEU A 83 -3.41 -2.29 4.98
C LEU A 83 -3.22 -3.80 4.88
N PHE A 84 -2.24 -4.24 4.10
CA PHE A 84 -1.73 -5.60 4.15
C PHE A 84 -0.21 -5.60 4.20
N ARG A 85 0.31 -6.65 4.82
CA ARG A 85 1.71 -6.80 5.16
C ARG A 85 2.33 -7.92 4.35
N THR A 86 3.52 -7.66 3.82
CA THR A 86 4.36 -8.65 3.16
C THR A 86 5.66 -8.75 3.94
N ASN A 87 5.93 -9.90 4.54
CA ASN A 87 7.13 -10.10 5.34
C ASN A 87 8.34 -10.39 4.46
N LYS A 88 9.51 -9.96 4.93
CA LYS A 88 10.78 -10.34 4.33
C LYS A 88 11.09 -11.81 4.65
N VAL A 89 11.64 -12.54 3.68
CA VAL A 89 12.33 -13.81 3.94
C VAL A 89 13.84 -13.61 3.85
N SER A 90 14.57 -14.29 4.73
CA SER A 90 16.04 -14.27 4.75
C SER A 90 16.66 -15.14 3.66
N THR A 91 15.91 -16.13 3.20
CA THR A 91 16.31 -17.08 2.14
C THR A 91 15.09 -17.43 1.29
N VAL A 92 15.30 -17.56 -0.01
CA VAL A 92 14.27 -18.00 -0.96
C VAL A 92 14.31 -19.52 -1.07
N SER A 93 13.79 -20.20 -0.06
CA SER A 93 13.71 -21.66 0.05
C SER A 93 12.42 -22.05 0.74
N GLN A 94 11.86 -23.20 0.38
CA GLN A 94 10.65 -23.72 1.03
C GLN A 94 10.97 -24.47 2.33
N PRO A 95 10.13 -24.38 3.34
CA PRO A 95 8.94 -23.52 3.43
C PRO A 95 9.34 -22.06 3.74
N LEU A 96 8.73 -21.10 3.05
CA LEU A 96 9.09 -19.68 3.16
C LEU A 96 8.84 -19.12 4.58
N ASP A 97 7.80 -19.60 5.27
CA ASP A 97 7.46 -19.19 6.64
C ASP A 97 8.63 -19.39 7.61
N TYR A 98 9.41 -20.45 7.41
CA TYR A 98 10.56 -20.76 8.27
C TYR A 98 11.65 -19.68 8.21
N TYR A 99 11.75 -19.00 7.07
CA TYR A 99 12.74 -17.96 6.82
C TYR A 99 12.19 -16.56 6.98
N MET A 100 10.97 -16.40 7.50
CA MET A 100 10.29 -15.14 7.66
C MET A 100 10.92 -14.28 8.76
N ASP A 101 11.18 -13.02 8.44
CA ASP A 101 11.62 -11.98 9.38
C ASP A 101 10.40 -11.12 9.76
N GLU A 102 9.95 -11.28 11.02
CA GLU A 102 8.78 -10.54 11.51
C GLU A 102 9.03 -9.04 11.71
N ASP A 103 10.28 -8.61 11.83
CA ASP A 103 10.64 -7.21 12.06
C ASP A 103 10.92 -6.45 10.76
N SER A 104 10.95 -7.16 9.63
CA SER A 104 11.22 -6.58 8.33
C SER A 104 10.06 -6.86 7.37
N PHE A 105 9.33 -5.81 6.99
CA PHE A 105 8.14 -5.96 6.17
C PHE A 105 7.87 -4.72 5.32
N VAL A 106 7.05 -4.92 4.29
CA VAL A 106 6.43 -3.86 3.48
C VAL A 106 4.95 -3.80 3.84
N LEU A 107 4.41 -2.60 3.90
CA LEU A 107 2.98 -2.35 4.05
C LEU A 107 2.43 -1.77 2.75
N TYR A 108 1.35 -2.35 2.28
CA TYR A 108 0.62 -1.90 1.10
C TYR A 108 -0.76 -1.38 1.49
N PRO A 109 -1.21 -0.26 0.91
CA PRO A 109 -2.59 0.21 1.05
C PRO A 109 -3.61 -0.79 0.48
N LEU A 110 -4.87 -0.63 0.87
CA LEU A 110 -5.98 -1.46 0.42
C LEU A 110 -6.17 -1.44 -1.11
N ASP A 111 -6.03 -0.28 -1.74
CA ASP A 111 -6.51 -0.07 -3.11
C ASP A 111 -5.66 0.97 -3.86
N SER A 112 -5.35 0.66 -5.11
CA SER A 112 -4.55 1.53 -5.98
C SER A 112 -5.23 2.86 -6.33
N GLY A 113 -6.57 2.88 -6.44
CA GLY A 113 -7.32 4.10 -6.67
C GLY A 113 -7.31 5.03 -5.46
N LEU A 114 -7.41 4.47 -4.25
CA LEU A 114 -7.25 5.24 -3.01
C LEU A 114 -5.83 5.76 -2.84
N LEU A 115 -4.83 4.98 -3.24
CA LEU A 115 -3.44 5.45 -3.26
C LEU A 115 -3.30 6.70 -4.15
N GLY A 116 -3.82 6.66 -5.37
CA GLY A 116 -3.83 7.81 -6.29
C GLY A 116 -4.57 9.02 -5.71
N ALA A 117 -5.75 8.79 -5.10
CA ALA A 117 -6.51 9.86 -4.46
C ALA A 117 -5.76 10.48 -3.28
N LYS A 118 -5.10 9.65 -2.45
CA LYS A 118 -4.30 10.11 -1.31
C LYS A 118 -3.08 10.91 -1.72
N LEU A 119 -2.44 10.52 -2.81
CA LEU A 119 -1.28 11.23 -3.38
C LEU A 119 -1.67 12.45 -4.20
N GLY A 120 -2.96 12.72 -4.41
CA GLY A 120 -3.42 13.86 -5.20
C GLY A 120 -3.09 13.74 -6.70
N VAL A 121 -2.93 12.53 -7.23
CA VAL A 121 -2.63 12.32 -8.65
C VAL A 121 -3.93 12.33 -9.45
N GLU A 122 -4.10 13.33 -10.30
CA GLU A 122 -5.25 13.41 -11.19
C GLU A 122 -5.10 12.47 -12.41
N PRO A 123 -6.20 11.90 -12.93
CA PRO A 123 -6.16 10.99 -14.07
C PRO A 123 -5.46 11.57 -15.30
N GLU A 124 -5.62 12.85 -15.56
CA GLU A 124 -4.99 13.56 -16.68
C GLU A 124 -3.45 13.61 -16.51
N GLN A 125 -2.95 13.77 -15.29
CA GLN A 125 -1.53 13.78 -14.99
C GLN A 125 -0.87 12.44 -15.27
N MET A 126 -1.61 11.33 -15.09
CA MET A 126 -1.11 10.00 -15.43
C MET A 126 -0.87 9.83 -16.93
N LEU A 127 -1.65 10.51 -17.77
CA LEU A 127 -1.51 10.46 -19.23
C LEU A 127 -0.44 11.43 -19.74
N LEU A 128 -0.35 12.62 -19.13
CA LEU A 128 0.54 13.70 -19.58
C LEU A 128 1.95 13.64 -18.99
N GLY A 129 2.14 12.84 -17.94
CA GLY A 129 3.40 12.77 -17.20
C GLY A 129 3.58 13.92 -16.20
N GLY A 130 4.66 13.87 -15.42
CA GLY A 130 5.01 14.85 -14.39
C GLY A 130 5.72 14.16 -13.22
N ALA A 131 6.38 14.91 -12.35
CA ALA A 131 7.15 14.35 -11.24
C ALA A 131 6.27 13.54 -10.28
N LEU A 132 5.07 14.02 -9.94
CA LEU A 132 4.12 13.32 -9.08
C LEU A 132 3.55 12.08 -9.78
N ALA A 133 3.25 12.17 -11.07
CA ALA A 133 2.83 11.03 -11.89
C ALA A 133 3.95 9.99 -12.00
N GLY A 134 5.22 10.40 -12.11
CA GLY A 134 6.36 9.49 -12.13
C GLY A 134 6.45 8.62 -10.87
N ALA A 135 6.41 9.25 -9.70
CA ALA A 135 6.42 8.53 -8.41
C ALA A 135 5.22 7.56 -8.26
N TYR A 136 4.04 7.98 -8.71
CA TYR A 136 2.85 7.14 -8.72
C TYR A 136 2.96 5.98 -9.72
N ASN A 137 3.53 6.23 -10.91
CA ASN A 137 3.73 5.21 -11.93
C ASN A 137 4.66 4.08 -11.47
N ASP A 138 5.61 4.35 -10.58
CA ASP A 138 6.43 3.33 -9.94
C ASP A 138 5.69 2.58 -8.83
N ALA A 139 4.86 3.29 -8.05
CA ALA A 139 4.07 2.73 -6.95
C ALA A 139 2.87 1.90 -7.44
N PHE A 140 2.21 2.34 -8.52
CA PHE A 140 0.95 1.76 -8.99
C PHE A 140 1.05 0.28 -9.40
N PRO A 141 2.02 -0.17 -10.22
CA PRO A 141 2.13 -1.57 -10.59
C PRO A 141 2.36 -2.47 -9.36
N ARG A 142 3.20 -2.04 -8.42
CA ARG A 142 3.43 -2.77 -7.18
C ARG A 142 2.15 -2.88 -6.35
N GLN A 143 1.45 -1.77 -6.18
CA GLN A 143 0.17 -1.78 -5.47
C GLN A 143 -0.86 -2.69 -6.14
N LEU A 144 -0.95 -2.65 -7.47
CA LEU A 144 -1.90 -3.45 -8.23
C LEU A 144 -1.60 -4.96 -8.11
N ILE A 145 -0.32 -5.34 -8.24
CA ILE A 145 0.11 -6.73 -8.10
C ILE A 145 -0.17 -7.25 -6.69
N SER A 146 0.21 -6.48 -5.67
CA SER A 146 -0.02 -6.87 -4.28
C SER A 146 -1.51 -7.00 -3.94
N GLN A 147 -2.34 -6.08 -4.44
CA GLN A 147 -3.81 -6.15 -4.33
C GLN A 147 -4.35 -7.41 -5.00
N LYS A 148 -3.85 -7.77 -6.19
CA LYS A 148 -4.28 -8.97 -6.91
C LYS A 148 -3.86 -10.23 -6.17
N LEU A 149 -2.61 -10.36 -5.74
CA LEU A 149 -2.12 -11.51 -4.98
C LEU A 149 -2.91 -11.70 -3.68
N ARG A 150 -3.20 -10.61 -2.97
CA ARG A 150 -4.05 -10.63 -1.78
C ARG A 150 -5.46 -11.12 -2.09
N SER A 151 -6.05 -10.72 -3.22
CA SER A 151 -7.40 -11.17 -3.60
C SER A 151 -7.48 -12.66 -3.95
N MET A 152 -6.33 -13.29 -4.19
CA MET A 152 -6.20 -14.72 -4.47
C MET A 152 -5.83 -15.54 -3.23
N ASP A 153 -5.71 -14.86 -2.08
CA ASP A 153 -5.37 -15.43 -0.76
C ASP A 153 -4.03 -16.18 -0.70
N PHE A 154 -3.08 -15.80 -1.56
CA PHE A 154 -1.73 -16.34 -1.50
C PHE A 154 -0.95 -15.75 -0.31
N PRO A 155 -0.18 -16.56 0.42
CA PRO A 155 0.88 -16.07 1.29
C PRO A 155 1.94 -15.35 0.44
N VAL A 156 2.18 -14.07 0.74
CA VAL A 156 3.08 -13.22 -0.04
C VAL A 156 4.24 -12.77 0.83
N TYR A 157 5.44 -12.95 0.31
CA TYR A 157 6.70 -12.55 0.93
C TYR A 157 7.50 -11.68 -0.03
N HIS A 158 8.54 -11.04 0.49
CA HIS A 158 9.53 -10.37 -0.33
C HIS A 158 10.95 -10.77 0.10
N TYR A 159 11.91 -10.58 -0.80
CA TYR A 159 13.33 -10.81 -0.51
C TYR A 159 14.14 -9.59 -0.90
N ALA A 160 14.99 -9.14 0.00
CA ALA A 160 15.95 -8.09 -0.26
C ALA A 160 17.26 -8.41 0.48
N ARG A 161 18.37 -8.47 -0.26
CA ARG A 161 19.70 -8.70 0.31
C ARG A 161 20.34 -7.39 0.68
N THR A 162 20.77 -7.28 1.94
CA THR A 162 21.50 -6.10 2.43
C THR A 162 22.81 -5.94 1.67
N GLY A 163 23.09 -4.73 1.16
CA GLY A 163 24.31 -4.45 0.40
C GLY A 163 24.32 -4.99 -1.04
N SER A 164 23.18 -5.41 -1.57
CA SER A 164 23.03 -5.90 -2.94
C SER A 164 21.87 -5.20 -3.63
N LEU A 165 21.92 -5.14 -4.96
CA LEU A 165 20.78 -4.68 -5.80
C LEU A 165 19.70 -5.74 -5.97
N VAL A 166 19.91 -6.95 -5.43
CA VAL A 166 18.92 -8.03 -5.54
C VAL A 166 17.74 -7.74 -4.62
N CYS A 167 16.60 -7.45 -5.23
CA CYS A 167 15.32 -7.30 -4.57
C CYS A 167 14.26 -8.06 -5.37
N ILE A 168 13.42 -8.84 -4.66
CA ILE A 168 12.26 -9.53 -5.23
C ILE A 168 11.06 -9.04 -4.45
N ASP A 169 10.19 -8.28 -5.10
CA ASP A 169 9.05 -7.63 -4.45
C ASP A 169 8.00 -8.64 -3.99
N TYR A 170 7.82 -9.75 -4.73
CA TYR A 170 6.80 -10.76 -4.42
C TYR A 170 7.33 -12.17 -4.61
N ILE A 171 7.17 -12.98 -3.57
CA ILE A 171 7.39 -14.42 -3.59
C ILE A 171 6.13 -15.05 -3.01
N ILE A 172 5.58 -16.02 -3.71
CA ILE A 172 4.39 -16.77 -3.30
C ILE A 172 4.74 -18.22 -3.05
N GLN A 173 3.97 -18.85 -2.17
CA GLN A 173 4.08 -20.27 -1.87
C GLN A 173 2.73 -20.95 -2.08
#